data_e27a7bfec06808f6d306e4d23ca61e95
#
_entry.id   e27a7bfec06808f6d306e4d23ca61e95
#
_cell.length_a   1.000
_cell.length_b   1.000
_cell.length_c   1.000
_cell.angle_alpha   90.00
_cell.angle_beta   90.00
_cell.angle_gamma   90.00
#
_symmetry.space_group_name_H-M   'P 1'
#
loop_
_entity.id
_entity.type
_entity.pdbx_description
1 polymer ?
#
loop_
_entity_poly.entity_id
_entity_poly.type
_entity_poly.pdbx_seq_one_letter_code
_entity_poly.pdbx_strand_id
1 'polypeptide(L)'
;AVESAVNDHPAIYLPDTSFLLEGQLEKVGFDLVITNPEGVTFVVADYFSYSPPPNLMLSSGPGLSPGLVMAKLHLPFGDDVMFAGPANSANVLEEVGKVTLAIGKVTVKRMGPDGQVEELDVKRGDKLYKGDELVTEGGAFVKARMLDGTRFHLGKNANAILSDYSFDETAKTGNFEVYVIRGGFHYKSGKIGKMFAGLNKNHSTISTPSATIGIRGSELDGNVDEFGSTTIRHTDGYLTITDLNGDNPVVLDTIGNTSIITFNGVPAKFEVASPEQIETLNQNLPPPDTPEELLDEDGDEPGTDEEKVVEEED
;
A
#
# COMPACT_ATOMS: atom_id res chain seq x y z
N ALA A 1 -3.64 -19.05 16.45
CA ALA A 1 -4.46 -19.16 15.26
C ALA A 1 -5.30 -17.90 15.21
N VAL A 2 -4.93 -16.93 14.37
CA VAL A 2 -5.79 -15.82 14.04
C VAL A 2 -6.68 -16.35 12.93
N GLU A 3 -7.93 -16.63 13.26
CA GLU A 3 -8.97 -16.82 12.26
C GLU A 3 -9.09 -15.51 11.49
N SER A 4 -8.71 -15.52 10.21
CA SER A 4 -9.10 -14.49 9.29
C SER A 4 -10.63 -14.49 9.24
N ALA A 5 -11.26 -13.39 9.65
CA ALA A 5 -12.70 -13.22 9.50
C ALA A 5 -13.00 -13.33 8.00
N VAL A 6 -13.55 -14.45 7.58
CA VAL A 6 -14.11 -14.63 6.23
C VAL A 6 -15.23 -13.61 6.11
N ASN A 7 -15.14 -12.73 5.14
CA ASN A 7 -16.14 -11.71 4.89
C ASN A 7 -17.40 -12.41 4.35
N ASP A 8 -18.34 -12.73 5.23
CA ASP A 8 -19.51 -13.54 4.95
C ASP A 8 -20.63 -12.74 4.21
N HIS A 9 -20.32 -11.49 3.82
CA HIS A 9 -21.24 -10.63 3.11
C HIS A 9 -20.99 -10.69 1.60
N PRO A 10 -22.05 -10.82 0.78
CA PRO A 10 -21.90 -10.81 -0.68
C PRO A 10 -21.27 -9.50 -1.13
N ALA A 11 -20.32 -9.59 -2.08
CA ALA A 11 -19.69 -8.41 -2.66
C ALA A 11 -20.77 -7.51 -3.32
N ILE A 12 -20.58 -6.21 -3.22
CA ILE A 12 -21.40 -5.21 -3.90
C ILE A 12 -20.73 -4.84 -5.21
N TYR A 13 -21.47 -4.92 -6.33
CA TYR A 13 -20.91 -4.68 -7.64
C TYR A 13 -21.09 -3.23 -8.06
N LEU A 14 -19.97 -2.58 -8.39
CA LEU A 14 -19.93 -1.24 -8.95
C LEU A 14 -20.23 -1.27 -10.46
N PRO A 15 -20.80 -0.18 -11.02
CA PRO A 15 -21.18 -0.13 -12.43
C PRO A 15 -20.01 -0.29 -13.40
N ASP A 16 -18.89 0.39 -13.15
CA ASP A 16 -17.70 0.39 -14.00
C ASP A 16 -16.44 0.85 -13.25
N THR A 17 -15.30 0.86 -13.97
CA THR A 17 -13.97 1.21 -13.43
C THR A 17 -13.84 2.66 -12.96
N SER A 18 -14.63 3.59 -13.48
CA SER A 18 -14.55 5.00 -13.10
C SER A 18 -14.98 5.22 -11.64
N PHE A 19 -15.92 4.42 -11.15
CA PHE A 19 -16.29 4.42 -9.73
C PHE A 19 -15.22 3.80 -8.85
N LEU A 20 -14.50 2.81 -9.34
CA LEU A 20 -13.48 2.09 -8.58
C LEU A 20 -12.20 2.92 -8.38
N LEU A 21 -11.61 3.37 -9.49
CA LEU A 21 -10.26 3.94 -9.50
C LEU A 21 -10.25 5.46 -9.28
N GLU A 22 -11.25 6.15 -9.81
CA GLU A 22 -11.32 7.62 -9.84
C GLU A 22 -12.49 8.16 -9.01
N GLY A 23 -13.34 7.28 -8.46
CA GLY A 23 -14.50 7.65 -7.68
C GLY A 23 -14.11 8.42 -6.41
N GLN A 24 -14.80 9.54 -6.21
CA GLN A 24 -14.77 10.25 -4.93
C GLN A 24 -15.75 9.56 -3.98
N LEU A 25 -15.26 9.17 -2.80
CA LEU A 25 -16.04 8.50 -1.79
C LEU A 25 -16.48 9.50 -0.72
N GLU A 26 -17.72 9.38 -0.30
CA GLU A 26 -18.28 10.17 0.79
C GLU A 26 -19.11 9.27 1.70
N LYS A 27 -18.98 9.44 3.03
CA LYS A 27 -19.84 8.80 4.01
C LYS A 27 -20.99 9.70 4.36
N VAL A 28 -22.21 9.26 4.08
CA VAL A 28 -23.45 9.98 4.42
C VAL A 28 -24.28 9.11 5.38
N GLY A 29 -24.14 9.37 6.68
CA GLY A 29 -24.76 8.51 7.69
C GLY A 29 -24.13 7.11 7.70
N PHE A 30 -24.93 6.08 7.41
CA PHE A 30 -24.47 4.71 7.21
C PHE A 30 -24.26 4.33 5.74
N ASP A 31 -24.56 5.23 4.83
CA ASP A 31 -24.42 4.99 3.40
C ASP A 31 -23.04 5.40 2.90
N LEU A 32 -22.52 4.68 1.91
CA LEU A 32 -21.37 5.06 1.12
C LEU A 32 -21.84 5.62 -0.23
N VAL A 33 -21.45 6.85 -0.51
CA VAL A 33 -21.72 7.56 -1.77
C VAL A 33 -20.45 7.59 -2.58
N ILE A 34 -20.49 7.14 -3.83
CA ILE A 34 -19.35 7.14 -4.74
C ILE A 34 -19.73 7.98 -5.97
N THR A 35 -18.97 9.04 -6.24
CA THR A 35 -19.19 9.91 -7.38
C THR A 35 -18.04 9.75 -8.37
N ASN A 36 -18.34 9.35 -9.61
CA ASN A 36 -17.33 9.22 -10.65
C ASN A 36 -16.93 10.59 -11.23
N PRO A 37 -15.83 10.69 -12.05
CA PRO A 37 -15.37 11.96 -12.63
C PRO A 37 -16.43 12.66 -13.52
N GLU A 38 -17.40 11.92 -14.04
CA GLU A 38 -18.49 12.45 -14.86
C GLU A 38 -19.63 13.06 -14.00
N GLY A 39 -19.50 12.97 -12.66
CA GLY A 39 -20.50 13.45 -11.71
C GLY A 39 -21.67 12.49 -11.49
N VAL A 40 -21.57 11.26 -11.97
CA VAL A 40 -22.59 10.21 -11.73
C VAL A 40 -22.36 9.64 -10.34
N THR A 41 -23.42 9.50 -9.56
CA THR A 41 -23.38 9.02 -8.19
C THR A 41 -23.94 7.61 -8.05
N PHE A 42 -23.20 6.75 -7.36
CA PHE A 42 -23.63 5.41 -6.95
C PHE A 42 -23.72 5.36 -5.43
N VAL A 43 -24.86 4.97 -4.87
CA VAL A 43 -25.11 4.92 -3.43
C VAL A 43 -25.18 3.46 -2.98
N VAL A 44 -24.33 3.12 -2.02
CA VAL A 44 -24.38 1.83 -1.31
C VAL A 44 -25.04 2.07 0.04
N ALA A 45 -26.33 1.75 0.13
CA ALA A 45 -27.10 1.93 1.35
C ALA A 45 -26.60 1.02 2.47
N ASP A 46 -26.59 1.56 3.69
CA ASP A 46 -26.21 0.87 4.92
C ASP A 46 -24.79 0.22 4.91
N TYR A 47 -23.88 0.68 4.04
CA TYR A 47 -22.54 0.10 3.87
C TYR A 47 -21.78 0.02 5.19
N PHE A 48 -21.86 1.06 6.02
CA PHE A 48 -21.17 1.14 7.32
C PHE A 48 -21.93 0.49 8.47
N SER A 49 -23.06 -0.16 8.21
CA SER A 49 -23.79 -0.97 9.19
C SER A 49 -23.23 -2.38 9.34
N TYR A 50 -22.41 -2.81 8.40
CA TYR A 50 -21.74 -4.11 8.42
C TYR A 50 -20.39 -4.01 9.16
N SER A 51 -19.99 -5.09 9.83
CA SER A 51 -18.70 -5.20 10.51
C SER A 51 -18.04 -6.57 10.20
N PRO A 52 -17.01 -6.63 9.34
CA PRO A 52 -16.53 -5.58 8.43
C PRO A 52 -17.53 -5.28 7.31
N PRO A 53 -17.46 -4.09 6.66
CA PRO A 53 -18.23 -3.82 5.47
C PRO A 53 -17.89 -4.76 4.31
N PRO A 54 -18.79 -4.96 3.32
CA PRO A 54 -18.53 -5.82 2.17
C PRO A 54 -17.50 -5.21 1.21
N ASN A 55 -16.82 -6.08 0.42
CA ASN A 55 -15.99 -5.63 -0.69
C ASN A 55 -16.86 -4.98 -1.76
N LEU A 56 -16.38 -3.88 -2.36
CA LEU A 56 -16.95 -3.30 -3.57
C LEU A 56 -16.18 -3.87 -4.77
N MET A 57 -16.86 -4.50 -5.70
CA MET A 57 -16.23 -5.23 -6.80
C MET A 57 -16.73 -4.73 -8.15
N LEU A 58 -15.93 -4.87 -9.18
CA LEU A 58 -16.43 -4.84 -10.54
C LEU A 58 -16.84 -6.28 -10.96
N SER A 59 -17.74 -6.40 -11.91
CA SER A 59 -18.09 -7.71 -12.49
C SER A 59 -16.90 -8.37 -13.20
N SER A 60 -15.92 -7.57 -13.62
CA SER A 60 -14.62 -8.03 -14.14
C SER A 60 -13.67 -8.52 -13.05
N GLY A 61 -14.00 -8.30 -11.75
CA GLY A 61 -13.32 -8.80 -10.58
C GLY A 61 -12.55 -7.75 -9.71
N PRO A 62 -12.00 -6.50 -10.18
CA PRO A 62 -11.38 -5.45 -9.34
C PRO A 62 -12.34 -4.98 -8.24
N GLY A 63 -11.71 -4.60 -7.11
CA GLY A 63 -12.51 -4.16 -5.99
C GLY A 63 -11.79 -3.19 -5.08
N LEU A 64 -12.59 -2.54 -4.26
CA LEU A 64 -12.11 -1.83 -3.08
C LEU A 64 -12.42 -2.71 -1.87
N SER A 65 -11.37 -3.10 -1.16
CA SER A 65 -11.54 -3.73 0.15
C SER A 65 -12.12 -2.71 1.15
N PRO A 66 -12.79 -3.16 2.22
CA PRO A 66 -13.26 -2.26 3.27
C PRO A 66 -12.16 -1.36 3.82
N GLY A 67 -10.96 -1.90 4.00
CA GLY A 67 -9.81 -1.13 4.47
C GLY A 67 -9.45 0.01 3.52
N LEU A 68 -9.46 -0.24 2.20
CA LEU A 68 -9.21 0.81 1.20
C LEU A 68 -10.33 1.86 1.17
N VAL A 69 -11.59 1.45 1.30
CA VAL A 69 -12.72 2.40 1.42
C VAL A 69 -12.55 3.30 2.64
N MET A 70 -12.21 2.71 3.80
CA MET A 70 -11.97 3.48 5.02
C MET A 70 -10.77 4.42 4.88
N ALA A 71 -9.67 3.95 4.28
CA ALA A 71 -8.48 4.75 4.03
C ALA A 71 -8.79 5.95 3.12
N LYS A 72 -9.51 5.73 2.01
CA LYS A 72 -9.94 6.82 1.11
C LYS A 72 -10.87 7.83 1.77
N LEU A 73 -11.64 7.41 2.77
CA LEU A 73 -12.49 8.27 3.59
C LEU A 73 -11.76 8.87 4.79
N HIS A 74 -10.47 8.57 4.97
CA HIS A 74 -9.68 8.93 6.15
C HIS A 74 -10.35 8.51 7.47
N LEU A 75 -11.05 7.38 7.45
CA LEU A 75 -11.69 6.81 8.62
C LEU A 75 -10.79 5.75 9.25
N PRO A 76 -10.77 5.62 10.59
CA PRO A 76 -10.03 4.56 11.26
C PRO A 76 -10.61 3.19 10.88
N PHE A 77 -9.72 2.22 10.65
CA PHE A 77 -10.06 0.84 10.37
C PHE A 77 -9.35 -0.07 11.39
N GLY A 78 -10.07 -0.98 12.02
CA GLY A 78 -9.56 -1.93 13.01
C GLY A 78 -10.63 -2.38 14.01
N ASP A 79 -10.35 -3.46 14.75
CA ASP A 79 -11.28 -4.12 15.68
C ASP A 79 -11.72 -3.24 16.88
N ASP A 80 -11.05 -2.12 17.14
CA ASP A 80 -11.31 -1.24 18.30
C ASP A 80 -12.24 -0.05 18.01
N VAL A 81 -12.80 0.05 16.78
CA VAL A 81 -13.63 1.20 16.43
C VAL A 81 -15.11 0.90 16.69
N MET A 82 -15.56 1.16 17.91
CA MET A 82 -16.97 1.33 18.16
C MET A 82 -17.42 2.66 17.54
N PHE A 83 -18.33 2.61 16.56
CA PHE A 83 -19.00 3.79 16.00
C PHE A 83 -19.87 4.48 17.07
N ALA A 84 -19.26 5.17 18.00
CA ALA A 84 -19.93 5.96 19.01
C ALA A 84 -19.75 7.46 18.71
N GLY A 85 -20.73 8.04 18.01
CA GLY A 85 -21.02 9.48 17.99
C GLY A 85 -19.89 10.42 17.52
N PRO A 86 -20.13 11.73 17.42
CA PRO A 86 -19.14 12.70 16.98
C PRO A 86 -17.98 12.72 17.97
N ALA A 87 -16.89 12.06 17.62
CA ALA A 87 -15.68 12.05 18.41
C ALA A 87 -15.01 13.43 18.28
N ASN A 88 -15.06 14.18 19.35
CA ASN A 88 -14.25 15.38 19.58
C ASN A 88 -12.79 14.94 19.91
N SER A 89 -12.23 14.04 19.10
CA SER A 89 -10.81 13.69 19.17
C SER A 89 -10.10 14.63 18.21
N ALA A 90 -9.33 15.58 18.75
CA ALA A 90 -8.38 16.32 17.96
C ALA A 90 -7.59 15.29 17.13
N ASN A 91 -7.64 15.39 15.80
CA ASN A 91 -6.94 14.50 14.88
C ASN A 91 -5.44 14.71 15.11
N VAL A 92 -4.82 13.89 15.96
CA VAL A 92 -3.39 13.96 16.22
C VAL A 92 -2.71 13.33 15.02
N LEU A 93 -2.02 14.16 14.22
CA LEU A 93 -1.24 13.69 13.09
C LEU A 93 -0.08 12.80 13.62
N GLU A 94 -0.14 11.53 13.32
CA GLU A 94 0.91 10.56 13.66
C GLU A 94 1.96 10.54 12.55
N GLU A 95 3.16 11.06 12.86
CA GLU A 95 4.28 11.06 11.91
C GLU A 95 4.75 9.62 11.65
N VAL A 96 4.85 9.24 10.37
CA VAL A 96 5.25 7.90 9.95
C VAL A 96 6.58 7.90 9.18
N GLY A 97 7.02 9.06 8.69
CA GLY A 97 8.24 9.19 7.90
C GLY A 97 8.43 10.57 7.31
N LYS A 98 9.34 10.66 6.34
CA LYS A 98 9.64 11.90 5.62
C LYS A 98 9.92 11.66 4.14
N VAL A 99 9.74 12.69 3.35
CA VAL A 99 10.11 12.72 1.93
C VAL A 99 11.61 12.96 1.80
N THR A 100 12.31 12.06 1.14
CA THR A 100 13.76 12.19 0.88
C THR A 100 14.03 12.85 -0.47
N LEU A 101 13.13 12.67 -1.44
CA LEU A 101 13.20 13.31 -2.75
C LEU A 101 11.80 13.44 -3.35
N ALA A 102 11.51 14.59 -3.97
CA ALA A 102 10.31 14.79 -4.79
C ALA A 102 10.70 15.52 -6.07
N ILE A 103 10.34 14.97 -7.22
CA ILE A 103 10.61 15.54 -8.54
C ILE A 103 9.29 15.62 -9.32
N GLY A 104 9.09 16.73 -10.00
CA GLY A 104 7.84 17.01 -10.71
C GLY A 104 6.72 17.42 -9.76
N LYS A 105 5.48 17.25 -10.18
CA LYS A 105 4.32 17.58 -9.35
C LYS A 105 3.93 16.40 -8.49
N VAL A 106 4.16 16.54 -7.20
CA VAL A 106 3.80 15.59 -6.15
C VAL A 106 2.95 16.32 -5.13
N THR A 107 1.80 15.76 -4.80
CA THR A 107 0.90 16.29 -3.77
C THR A 107 0.61 15.23 -2.70
N VAL A 108 0.22 15.71 -1.54
CA VAL A 108 -0.35 14.88 -0.47
C VAL A 108 -1.74 15.40 -0.14
N LYS A 109 -2.71 14.50 -0.09
CA LYS A 109 -4.01 14.80 0.48
C LYS A 109 -4.03 14.33 1.92
N ARG A 110 -4.34 15.22 2.82
CA ARG A 110 -4.29 14.99 4.27
C ARG A 110 -5.54 15.54 4.93
N MET A 111 -6.07 14.80 5.90
CA MET A 111 -7.14 15.29 6.73
C MET A 111 -6.59 16.29 7.76
N GLY A 112 -7.06 17.53 7.68
CA GLY A 112 -6.74 18.58 8.64
C GLY A 112 -7.43 18.37 9.98
N PRO A 113 -7.04 19.15 11.01
CA PRO A 113 -7.66 19.08 12.34
C PRO A 113 -9.15 19.44 12.36
N ASP A 114 -9.61 20.16 11.35
CA ASP A 114 -11.00 20.57 11.15
C ASP A 114 -11.85 19.50 10.44
N GLY A 115 -11.23 18.35 10.06
CA GLY A 115 -11.89 17.27 9.34
C GLY A 115 -12.05 17.53 7.84
N GLN A 116 -11.42 18.58 7.31
CA GLN A 116 -11.37 18.83 5.87
C GLN A 116 -10.11 18.19 5.26
N VAL A 117 -10.23 17.71 4.03
CA VAL A 117 -9.06 17.21 3.29
C VAL A 117 -8.37 18.37 2.60
N GLU A 118 -7.10 18.56 2.93
CA GLU A 118 -6.23 19.55 2.30
C GLU A 118 -5.31 18.84 1.28
N GLU A 119 -5.10 19.50 0.13
CA GLU A 119 -4.12 19.08 -0.86
C GLU A 119 -2.90 20.01 -0.78
N LEU A 120 -1.73 19.43 -0.48
CA LEU A 120 -0.49 20.17 -0.23
C LEU A 120 0.59 19.71 -1.21
N ASP A 121 1.36 20.65 -1.75
CA ASP A 121 2.56 20.33 -2.53
C ASP A 121 3.64 19.71 -1.65
N VAL A 122 4.27 18.66 -2.13
CA VAL A 122 5.28 17.88 -1.40
C VAL A 122 6.70 18.26 -1.83
N LYS A 123 7.58 18.44 -0.84
CA LYS A 123 9.00 18.77 -1.02
C LYS A 123 9.88 17.82 -0.21
N ARG A 124 11.17 17.76 -0.57
CA ARG A 124 12.18 17.07 0.24
C ARG A 124 12.19 17.62 1.67
N GLY A 125 12.17 16.71 2.65
CA GLY A 125 12.16 17.01 4.08
C GLY A 125 10.76 17.12 4.69
N ASP A 126 9.70 17.16 3.87
CA ASP A 126 8.34 17.19 4.40
C ASP A 126 8.01 15.89 5.13
N LYS A 127 7.33 16.04 6.26
CA LYS A 127 6.88 14.92 7.08
C LYS A 127 5.67 14.24 6.44
N LEU A 128 5.63 12.94 6.57
CA LEU A 128 4.50 12.10 6.17
C LEU A 128 3.79 11.59 7.42
N TYR A 129 2.48 11.53 7.34
CA TYR A 129 1.62 11.14 8.44
C TYR A 129 0.74 9.96 8.05
N LYS A 130 0.31 9.21 9.05
CA LYS A 130 -0.68 8.16 8.87
C LYS A 130 -1.95 8.73 8.23
N GLY A 131 -2.44 8.06 7.19
CA GLY A 131 -3.59 8.49 6.41
C GLY A 131 -3.26 9.42 5.23
N ASP A 132 -2.01 9.86 5.06
CA ASP A 132 -1.62 10.66 3.90
C ASP A 132 -1.83 9.89 2.60
N GLU A 133 -2.51 10.52 1.63
CA GLU A 133 -2.62 10.04 0.26
C GLU A 133 -1.61 10.79 -0.63
N LEU A 134 -0.54 10.09 -1.03
CA LEU A 134 0.48 10.60 -1.93
C LEU A 134 0.06 10.43 -3.38
N VAL A 135 0.15 11.51 -4.18
CA VAL A 135 -0.18 11.52 -5.59
C VAL A 135 0.98 12.07 -6.41
N THR A 136 1.36 11.37 -7.47
CA THR A 136 2.36 11.83 -8.45
C THR A 136 1.71 11.98 -9.82
N GLU A 137 2.00 13.09 -10.51
CA GLU A 137 1.55 13.29 -11.90
C GLU A 137 2.53 12.70 -12.93
N GLY A 138 2.21 12.84 -14.22
CA GLY A 138 3.04 12.34 -15.31
C GLY A 138 4.47 12.88 -15.26
N GLY A 139 5.46 11.98 -15.21
CA GLY A 139 6.88 12.34 -15.11
C GLY A 139 7.36 12.68 -13.71
N ALA A 140 6.46 12.75 -12.72
CA ALA A 140 6.82 12.96 -11.32
C ALA A 140 7.16 11.66 -10.62
N PHE A 141 7.92 11.76 -9.52
CA PHE A 141 8.13 10.67 -8.59
C PHE A 141 8.47 11.20 -7.20
N VAL A 142 8.24 10.39 -6.17
CA VAL A 142 8.57 10.70 -4.79
C VAL A 142 9.27 9.52 -4.13
N LYS A 143 10.30 9.81 -3.35
CA LYS A 143 10.97 8.86 -2.47
C LYS A 143 10.67 9.22 -1.03
N ALA A 144 10.23 8.26 -0.27
CA ALA A 144 9.91 8.40 1.14
C ALA A 144 10.70 7.39 1.98
N ARG A 145 11.07 7.81 3.19
CA ARG A 145 11.68 6.97 4.21
C ARG A 145 10.86 7.03 5.47
N MET A 146 10.42 5.88 5.94
CA MET A 146 9.68 5.76 7.20
C MET A 146 10.60 5.86 8.42
N LEU A 147 10.04 6.01 9.60
CA LEU A 147 10.80 6.17 10.86
C LEU A 147 11.69 4.96 11.20
N ASP A 148 11.32 3.76 10.75
CA ASP A 148 12.11 2.54 10.90
C ASP A 148 13.17 2.35 9.80
N GLY A 149 13.27 3.28 8.86
CA GLY A 149 14.13 3.20 7.68
C GLY A 149 13.53 2.44 6.49
N THR A 150 12.30 1.94 6.57
CA THR A 150 11.57 1.39 5.41
C THR A 150 11.53 2.44 4.30
N ARG A 151 11.82 2.02 3.06
CA ARG A 151 11.75 2.87 1.86
C ARG A 151 10.50 2.53 1.09
N PHE A 152 9.71 3.54 0.81
CA PHE A 152 8.53 3.43 -0.02
C PHE A 152 8.53 4.57 -1.04
N HIS A 153 8.67 4.23 -2.29
CA HIS A 153 8.82 5.19 -3.37
C HIS A 153 7.69 5.02 -4.38
N LEU A 154 7.21 6.12 -4.92
CA LEU A 154 6.20 6.15 -5.98
C LEU A 154 6.79 6.72 -7.26
N GLY A 155 6.52 6.05 -8.36
CA GLY A 155 6.88 6.47 -9.71
C GLY A 155 5.82 7.38 -10.34
N LYS A 156 5.69 7.30 -11.67
CA LYS A 156 4.79 8.16 -12.46
C LYS A 156 3.33 7.80 -12.26
N ASN A 157 2.46 8.83 -12.30
CA ASN A 157 1.00 8.66 -12.27
C ASN A 157 0.54 7.72 -11.15
N ALA A 158 1.25 7.76 -10.02
CA ALA A 158 0.98 6.87 -8.91
C ALA A 158 0.12 7.55 -7.84
N ASN A 159 -0.65 6.73 -7.15
CA ASN A 159 -1.47 7.13 -6.02
C ASN A 159 -1.39 6.04 -4.95
N ALA A 160 -1.01 6.43 -3.72
CA ALA A 160 -0.94 5.51 -2.59
C ALA A 160 -1.33 6.19 -1.29
N ILE A 161 -1.97 5.43 -0.39
CA ILE A 161 -2.40 5.88 0.94
C ILE A 161 -1.57 5.13 1.99
N LEU A 162 -0.90 5.88 2.88
CA LEU A 162 -0.17 5.36 4.03
C LEU A 162 -1.19 5.00 5.13
N SER A 163 -1.80 3.82 5.04
CA SER A 163 -3.00 3.48 5.82
C SER A 163 -2.70 3.16 7.28
N ASP A 164 -1.61 2.45 7.56
CA ASP A 164 -1.18 2.16 8.93
C ASP A 164 0.34 2.07 9.03
N TYR A 165 0.85 2.53 10.18
CA TYR A 165 2.26 2.41 10.50
C TYR A 165 2.42 2.42 12.02
N SER A 166 3.24 1.51 12.50
CA SER A 166 3.71 1.51 13.90
C SER A 166 5.14 1.00 13.94
N PHE A 167 5.94 1.55 14.84
CA PHE A 167 7.31 1.10 15.06
C PHE A 167 7.74 1.36 16.50
N ASP A 168 8.07 0.30 17.22
CA ASP A 168 8.69 0.35 18.55
C ASP A 168 9.86 -0.63 18.60
N GLU A 169 11.07 -0.10 18.51
CA GLU A 169 12.30 -0.88 18.52
C GLU A 169 12.53 -1.57 19.86
N THR A 170 12.07 -0.96 20.96
CA THR A 170 12.22 -1.49 22.32
C THR A 170 11.25 -2.65 22.57
N ALA A 171 9.99 -2.46 22.22
CA ALA A 171 8.97 -3.51 22.33
C ALA A 171 9.09 -4.58 21.24
N LYS A 172 9.92 -4.34 20.21
CA LYS A 172 10.07 -5.21 19.01
C LYS A 172 8.72 -5.44 18.32
N THR A 173 7.96 -4.37 18.16
CA THR A 173 6.69 -4.35 17.44
C THR A 173 6.76 -3.37 16.28
N GLY A 174 6.06 -3.68 15.20
CA GLY A 174 6.00 -2.81 14.05
C GLY A 174 5.05 -3.36 12.98
N ASN A 175 4.48 -2.44 12.24
CA ASN A 175 3.61 -2.71 11.11
C ASN A 175 3.75 -1.60 10.07
N PHE A 176 3.64 -1.95 8.79
CA PHE A 176 3.56 -0.99 7.70
C PHE A 176 2.47 -1.46 6.73
N GLU A 177 1.45 -0.64 6.54
CA GLU A 177 0.38 -0.90 5.60
C GLU A 177 0.20 0.27 4.64
N VAL A 178 0.12 -0.04 3.36
CA VAL A 178 -0.10 0.93 2.30
C VAL A 178 -1.07 0.38 1.27
N TYR A 179 -1.97 1.25 0.79
CA TYR A 179 -2.80 0.96 -0.37
C TYR A 179 -2.23 1.67 -1.59
N VAL A 180 -1.81 0.92 -2.61
CA VAL A 180 -1.40 1.47 -3.90
C VAL A 180 -2.57 1.34 -4.86
N ILE A 181 -3.16 2.48 -5.20
CA ILE A 181 -4.37 2.55 -6.05
C ILE A 181 -3.98 2.40 -7.52
N ARG A 182 -2.86 3.04 -7.92
CA ARG A 182 -2.29 2.94 -9.27
C ARG A 182 -0.84 3.40 -9.31
N GLY A 183 -0.15 3.08 -10.43
CA GLY A 183 1.20 3.53 -10.77
C GLY A 183 2.29 2.63 -10.25
N GLY A 184 3.54 2.99 -10.58
CA GLY A 184 4.72 2.26 -10.18
C GLY A 184 5.13 2.56 -8.75
N PHE A 185 5.62 1.56 -8.04
CA PHE A 185 6.11 1.70 -6.67
C PHE A 185 7.30 0.77 -6.38
N HIS A 186 8.13 1.20 -5.46
CA HIS A 186 9.23 0.42 -4.92
C HIS A 186 9.10 0.35 -3.40
N TYR A 187 9.35 -0.82 -2.83
CA TYR A 187 9.35 -1.04 -1.39
C TYR A 187 10.60 -1.79 -0.97
N LYS A 188 11.22 -1.34 0.12
CA LYS A 188 12.31 -2.05 0.81
C LYS A 188 12.13 -1.98 2.31
N SER A 189 12.12 -3.13 2.96
CA SER A 189 11.98 -3.23 4.43
C SER A 189 13.13 -2.55 5.16
N GLY A 190 12.78 -1.82 6.21
CA GLY A 190 13.71 -1.23 7.17
C GLY A 190 13.95 -2.12 8.40
N LYS A 191 14.03 -1.50 9.58
CA LYS A 191 14.24 -2.20 10.86
C LYS A 191 13.09 -3.14 11.22
N ILE A 192 11.83 -2.81 10.85
CA ILE A 192 10.68 -3.70 11.03
C ILE A 192 10.99 -5.07 10.40
N GLY A 193 11.48 -5.09 9.14
CA GLY A 193 11.86 -6.34 8.48
C GLY A 193 12.91 -7.14 9.22
N LYS A 194 13.94 -6.47 9.74
CA LYS A 194 15.01 -7.09 10.53
C LYS A 194 14.50 -7.66 11.85
N MET A 195 13.58 -6.96 12.53
CA MET A 195 13.00 -7.42 13.80
C MET A 195 12.18 -8.71 13.65
N PHE A 196 11.54 -8.90 12.51
CA PHE A 196 10.72 -10.08 12.21
C PHE A 196 11.47 -11.17 11.41
N ALA A 197 12.77 -10.97 11.14
CA ALA A 197 13.58 -11.95 10.42
C ALA A 197 13.54 -13.32 11.14
N GLY A 198 13.33 -14.38 10.36
CA GLY A 198 13.18 -15.75 10.87
C GLY A 198 11.81 -16.10 11.48
N LEU A 199 10.93 -15.12 11.68
CA LEU A 199 9.56 -15.38 12.09
C LEU A 199 8.68 -15.63 10.85
N ASN A 200 7.85 -16.65 10.92
CA ASN A 200 6.91 -16.97 9.82
C ASN A 200 5.68 -16.05 9.88
N LYS A 201 5.91 -14.73 9.82
CA LYS A 201 4.87 -13.70 9.95
C LYS A 201 5.15 -12.53 9.00
N ASN A 202 4.14 -12.08 8.28
CA ASN A 202 4.21 -10.82 7.54
C ASN A 202 4.28 -9.66 8.54
N HIS A 203 5.16 -8.70 8.27
CA HIS A 203 5.31 -7.48 9.06
C HIS A 203 4.85 -6.23 8.32
N SER A 204 4.66 -6.36 7.01
CA SER A 204 4.16 -5.27 6.16
C SER A 204 3.17 -5.83 5.14
N THR A 205 2.25 -4.97 4.74
CA THR A 205 1.22 -5.30 3.76
C THR A 205 1.11 -4.18 2.72
N ILE A 206 1.16 -4.55 1.46
CA ILE A 206 0.80 -3.67 0.35
C ILE A 206 -0.47 -4.21 -0.27
N SER A 207 -1.52 -3.41 -0.26
CA SER A 207 -2.80 -3.74 -0.89
C SER A 207 -2.98 -2.94 -2.17
N THR A 208 -3.56 -3.58 -3.18
CA THR A 208 -3.88 -2.99 -4.48
C THR A 208 -5.32 -3.33 -4.87
N PRO A 209 -5.88 -2.78 -5.95
CA PRO A 209 -7.22 -3.15 -6.39
C PRO A 209 -7.38 -4.63 -6.77
N SER A 210 -6.31 -5.37 -6.99
CA SER A 210 -6.37 -6.78 -7.43
C SER A 210 -5.69 -7.77 -6.48
N ALA A 211 -4.89 -7.30 -5.51
CA ALA A 211 -4.11 -8.19 -4.66
C ALA A 211 -3.80 -7.62 -3.28
N THR A 212 -3.48 -8.52 -2.38
CA THR A 212 -2.82 -8.20 -1.11
C THR A 212 -1.45 -8.88 -1.07
N ILE A 213 -0.40 -8.09 -0.85
CA ILE A 213 1.00 -8.52 -0.81
C ILE A 213 1.48 -8.47 0.64
N GLY A 214 1.63 -9.63 1.25
CA GLY A 214 2.25 -9.78 2.56
C GLY A 214 3.76 -9.93 2.45
N ILE A 215 4.52 -9.19 3.26
CA ILE A 215 5.96 -9.02 3.14
C ILE A 215 6.66 -9.52 4.40
N ARG A 216 7.75 -10.30 4.17
CA ARG A 216 8.65 -10.79 5.23
C ARG A 216 10.09 -10.47 4.87
N GLY A 217 10.60 -9.31 5.35
CA GLY A 217 11.98 -8.90 5.15
C GLY A 217 12.39 -8.84 3.68
N SER A 218 11.65 -8.07 2.87
CA SER A 218 11.73 -8.14 1.41
C SER A 218 12.00 -6.80 0.76
N GLU A 219 12.42 -6.87 -0.51
CA GLU A 219 12.44 -5.77 -1.45
C GLU A 219 11.63 -6.15 -2.69
N LEU A 220 10.83 -5.24 -3.20
CA LEU A 220 9.98 -5.48 -4.36
C LEU A 220 9.74 -4.22 -5.16
N ASP A 221 9.47 -4.43 -6.45
CA ASP A 221 8.91 -3.43 -7.35
C ASP A 221 7.51 -3.84 -7.75
N GLY A 222 6.63 -2.86 -7.89
CA GLY A 222 5.27 -3.11 -8.33
C GLY A 222 4.74 -2.02 -9.25
N ASN A 223 3.69 -2.36 -9.98
CA ASN A 223 2.91 -1.41 -10.76
C ASN A 223 1.46 -1.83 -10.78
N VAL A 224 0.59 -0.88 -10.55
CA VAL A 224 -0.86 -1.02 -10.74
C VAL A 224 -1.24 -0.24 -11.99
N ASP A 225 -1.79 -0.92 -12.99
CA ASP A 225 -2.18 -0.30 -14.25
C ASP A 225 -3.52 0.47 -14.14
N GLU A 226 -3.92 1.10 -15.23
CA GLU A 226 -5.17 1.86 -15.34
C GLU A 226 -6.44 1.01 -15.21
N PHE A 227 -6.30 -0.31 -15.27
CA PHE A 227 -7.41 -1.27 -15.08
C PHE A 227 -7.41 -1.89 -13.68
N GLY A 228 -6.45 -1.55 -12.82
CA GLY A 228 -6.29 -2.11 -11.49
C GLY A 228 -5.53 -3.44 -11.44
N SER A 229 -4.98 -3.92 -12.56
CA SER A 229 -4.12 -5.11 -12.58
C SER A 229 -2.77 -4.79 -11.94
N THR A 230 -2.25 -5.72 -11.16
CA THR A 230 -1.02 -5.53 -10.40
C THR A 230 0.09 -6.42 -10.93
N THR A 231 1.24 -5.82 -11.22
CA THR A 231 2.48 -6.53 -11.53
C THR A 231 3.43 -6.39 -10.35
N ILE A 232 3.98 -7.50 -9.84
CA ILE A 232 4.96 -7.53 -8.75
C ILE A 232 6.22 -8.23 -9.21
N ARG A 233 7.37 -7.58 -9.08
CA ARG A 233 8.70 -8.16 -9.23
C ARG A 233 9.35 -8.32 -7.88
N HIS A 234 9.71 -9.55 -7.55
CA HIS A 234 10.43 -9.89 -6.33
C HIS A 234 11.92 -9.63 -6.53
N THR A 235 12.52 -8.81 -5.67
CA THR A 235 13.94 -8.47 -5.74
C THR A 235 14.74 -8.99 -4.56
N ASP A 236 14.09 -9.22 -3.40
CA ASP A 236 14.73 -9.84 -2.23
C ASP A 236 13.68 -10.37 -1.24
N GLY A 237 14.03 -11.36 -0.41
CA GLY A 237 13.28 -11.86 0.75
C GLY A 237 12.14 -12.81 0.40
N TYR A 238 10.95 -12.62 0.97
CA TYR A 238 9.81 -13.52 0.85
C TYR A 238 8.50 -12.75 0.77
N LEU A 239 7.72 -12.98 -0.28
CA LEU A 239 6.42 -12.37 -0.50
C LEU A 239 5.32 -13.43 -0.53
N THR A 240 4.19 -13.13 0.09
CA THR A 240 2.95 -13.89 -0.08
C THR A 240 1.93 -12.99 -0.76
N ILE A 241 1.44 -13.37 -1.92
CA ILE A 241 0.46 -12.62 -2.68
C ILE A 241 -0.86 -13.38 -2.65
N THR A 242 -1.94 -12.72 -2.29
CA THR A 242 -3.29 -13.29 -2.27
C THR A 242 -4.22 -12.41 -3.10
N ASP A 243 -5.40 -12.93 -3.45
CA ASP A 243 -6.50 -12.09 -3.93
C ASP A 243 -7.05 -11.18 -2.80
N LEU A 244 -8.07 -10.38 -3.11
CA LEU A 244 -8.67 -9.45 -2.15
C LEU A 244 -9.38 -10.13 -0.98
N ASN A 245 -9.74 -11.40 -1.11
CA ASN A 245 -10.38 -12.18 -0.04
C ASN A 245 -9.35 -12.89 0.84
N GLY A 246 -8.06 -12.80 0.50
CA GLY A 246 -7.00 -13.54 1.17
C GLY A 246 -6.84 -14.97 0.68
N ASP A 247 -7.55 -15.34 -0.39
CA ASP A 247 -7.51 -16.66 -1.00
C ASP A 247 -6.41 -16.77 -2.08
N ASN A 248 -6.20 -18.00 -2.58
CA ASN A 248 -5.28 -18.30 -3.68
C ASN A 248 -3.84 -17.80 -3.45
N PRO A 249 -3.20 -18.12 -2.32
CA PRO A 249 -1.88 -17.61 -1.99
C PRO A 249 -0.81 -18.09 -2.96
N VAL A 250 0.00 -17.16 -3.47
CA VAL A 250 1.21 -17.42 -4.25
C VAL A 250 2.41 -16.90 -3.48
N VAL A 251 3.46 -17.69 -3.42
CA VAL A 251 4.71 -17.34 -2.75
C VAL A 251 5.76 -16.97 -3.79
N LEU A 252 6.41 -15.82 -3.61
CA LEU A 252 7.60 -15.42 -4.33
C LEU A 252 8.78 -15.42 -3.35
N ASP A 253 9.70 -16.34 -3.54
CA ASP A 253 10.89 -16.57 -2.72
C ASP A 253 12.16 -16.67 -3.58
N THR A 254 12.04 -16.47 -4.87
CA THR A 254 13.16 -16.51 -5.82
C THR A 254 13.34 -15.16 -6.46
N ILE A 255 14.54 -14.59 -6.30
CA ILE A 255 14.90 -13.27 -6.85
C ILE A 255 14.72 -13.23 -8.36
N GLY A 256 14.11 -12.14 -8.85
CA GLY A 256 13.84 -11.92 -10.27
C GLY A 256 12.50 -12.50 -10.75
N ASN A 257 11.81 -13.33 -9.95
CA ASN A 257 10.47 -13.77 -10.30
C ASN A 257 9.52 -12.58 -10.33
N THR A 258 8.72 -12.53 -11.38
CA THR A 258 7.70 -11.49 -11.55
C THR A 258 6.36 -12.18 -11.73
N SER A 259 5.36 -11.71 -10.98
CA SER A 259 4.00 -12.21 -11.08
C SER A 259 3.04 -11.09 -11.45
N ILE A 260 2.05 -11.44 -12.25
CA ILE A 260 0.97 -10.52 -12.61
C ILE A 260 -0.32 -11.08 -12.06
N ILE A 261 -1.06 -10.18 -11.47
CA ILE A 261 -2.41 -10.44 -11.03
C ILE A 261 -3.31 -9.70 -11.99
N THR A 262 -3.79 -10.44 -12.98
CA THR A 262 -4.69 -9.89 -13.97
C THR A 262 -6.14 -10.05 -13.55
N PHE A 263 -6.91 -9.24 -14.15
CA PHE A 263 -8.23 -8.90 -13.83
C PHE A 263 -9.19 -9.32 -14.92
N ASN A 264 -9.77 -10.54 -14.85
CA ASN A 264 -10.69 -11.07 -15.86
C ASN A 264 -11.99 -11.65 -15.29
N GLY A 265 -12.43 -11.21 -14.08
CA GLY A 265 -13.62 -11.80 -13.44
C GLY A 265 -13.44 -13.27 -13.01
N VAL A 266 -12.22 -13.78 -13.11
CA VAL A 266 -11.79 -15.09 -12.60
C VAL A 266 -10.94 -14.81 -11.37
N PRO A 267 -10.95 -15.65 -10.30
CA PRO A 267 -10.04 -15.50 -9.17
C PRO A 267 -8.63 -15.20 -9.65
N ALA A 268 -7.96 -14.25 -9.01
CA ALA A 268 -6.66 -13.72 -9.42
C ALA A 268 -5.74 -14.82 -9.97
N LYS A 269 -5.43 -14.73 -11.27
CA LYS A 269 -4.47 -15.62 -11.91
C LYS A 269 -3.10 -14.98 -11.78
N PHE A 270 -2.19 -15.71 -11.18
CA PHE A 270 -0.79 -15.31 -11.10
C PHE A 270 -0.07 -15.86 -12.33
N GLU A 271 0.42 -14.98 -13.18
CA GLU A 271 1.18 -15.31 -14.38
C GLU A 271 2.59 -14.75 -14.27
N VAL A 272 3.55 -15.44 -14.87
CA VAL A 272 4.90 -14.90 -15.00
C VAL A 272 4.86 -13.75 -16.02
N ALA A 273 5.36 -12.58 -15.64
CA ALA A 273 5.35 -11.40 -16.50
C ALA A 273 6.07 -11.62 -17.82
N SER A 274 5.46 -11.12 -18.89
CA SER A 274 6.13 -11.05 -20.19
C SER A 274 7.23 -9.98 -20.19
N PRO A 275 8.22 -10.04 -21.14
CA PRO A 275 9.23 -8.98 -21.27
C PRO A 275 8.63 -7.57 -21.44
N GLU A 276 7.51 -7.42 -22.13
CA GLU A 276 6.80 -6.15 -22.33
C GLU A 276 6.24 -5.62 -21.00
N GLN A 277 5.68 -6.48 -20.16
CA GLN A 277 5.16 -6.13 -18.84
C GLN A 277 6.29 -5.73 -17.88
N ILE A 278 7.45 -6.41 -17.97
CA ILE A 278 8.64 -6.03 -17.21
C ILE A 278 9.16 -4.66 -17.67
N GLU A 279 9.16 -4.39 -18.98
CA GLU A 279 9.55 -3.08 -19.53
C GLU A 279 8.59 -1.98 -19.04
N THR A 280 7.28 -2.21 -19.08
CA THR A 280 6.26 -1.30 -18.56
C THR A 280 6.45 -1.03 -17.08
N LEU A 281 6.74 -2.08 -16.30
CA LEU A 281 7.08 -1.93 -14.88
C LEU A 281 8.27 -0.98 -14.71
N ASN A 282 9.39 -1.25 -15.39
CA ASN A 282 10.61 -0.45 -15.27
C ASN A 282 10.42 1.01 -15.67
N GLN A 283 9.57 1.29 -16.66
CA GLN A 283 9.26 2.67 -17.11
C GLN A 283 8.45 3.46 -16.09
N ASN A 284 7.67 2.80 -15.26
CA ASN A 284 6.79 3.42 -14.26
C ASN A 284 7.43 3.52 -12.88
N LEU A 285 8.52 2.79 -12.64
CA LEU A 285 9.23 2.86 -11.36
C LEU A 285 9.93 4.21 -11.15
N PRO A 286 10.10 4.64 -9.89
CA PRO A 286 11.01 5.72 -9.57
C PRO A 286 12.44 5.31 -9.91
N PRO A 287 13.35 6.29 -10.16
CA PRO A 287 14.76 5.96 -10.35
C PRO A 287 15.32 5.26 -9.09
N PRO A 288 16.27 4.33 -9.26
CA PRO A 288 16.90 3.63 -8.13
C PRO A 288 17.56 4.63 -7.17
N ASP A 289 17.77 4.19 -5.93
CA ASP A 289 18.45 5.00 -4.93
C ASP A 289 19.91 5.26 -5.32
N THR A 290 20.36 6.48 -5.10
CA THR A 290 21.77 6.84 -5.23
C THR A 290 22.58 6.33 -4.03
N PRO A 291 23.90 6.19 -4.14
CA PRO A 291 24.74 5.81 -3.00
C PRO A 291 24.54 6.69 -1.77
N GLU A 292 24.31 8.00 -1.96
CA GLU A 292 24.05 8.94 -0.86
C GLU A 292 22.68 8.69 -0.18
N GLU A 293 21.69 8.28 -0.93
CA GLU A 293 20.36 7.93 -0.40
C GLU A 293 20.36 6.59 0.34
N LEU A 294 21.34 5.73 0.05
CA LEU A 294 21.53 4.43 0.71
C LEU A 294 22.20 4.56 2.08
N LEU A 295 22.98 5.62 2.33
CA LEU A 295 23.57 5.87 3.64
C LEU A 295 22.47 6.23 4.65
N ASP A 296 22.52 5.62 5.82
CA ASP A 296 21.72 6.05 6.94
C ASP A 296 22.21 7.42 7.44
N GLU A 297 21.34 8.24 8.03
CA GLU A 297 21.72 9.57 8.56
C GLU A 297 22.83 9.48 9.63
N ASP A 298 23.01 8.31 10.21
CA ASP A 298 24.09 8.02 11.18
C ASP A 298 25.40 7.58 10.51
N GLY A 299 25.46 7.50 9.17
CA GLY A 299 26.66 7.15 8.41
C GLY A 299 27.04 5.66 8.42
N ASP A 300 26.18 4.81 8.94
CA ASP A 300 26.38 3.36 8.87
C ASP A 300 26.05 2.85 7.46
N GLU A 301 27.03 2.22 6.82
CA GLU A 301 26.80 1.48 5.58
C GLU A 301 25.80 0.33 5.85
N PRO A 302 24.87 0.05 4.92
CA PRO A 302 24.05 -1.14 5.03
C PRO A 302 24.97 -2.34 5.08
N GLY A 303 24.93 -3.07 6.22
CA GLY A 303 25.85 -4.16 6.51
C GLY A 303 25.94 -5.13 5.34
N THR A 304 27.12 -5.15 4.71
CA THR A 304 27.53 -6.31 3.92
C THR A 304 27.70 -7.44 4.91
N ASP A 305 26.85 -8.47 4.82
CA ASP A 305 27.09 -9.74 5.49
C ASP A 305 28.40 -10.31 4.94
N GLU A 306 29.53 -9.93 5.52
CA GLU A 306 30.78 -10.66 5.35
C GLU A 306 30.58 -12.03 6.02
N GLU A 307 30.38 -13.05 5.21
CA GLU A 307 30.58 -14.44 5.61
C GLU A 307 31.95 -14.56 6.29
N LYS A 308 31.96 -14.67 7.61
CA LYS A 308 33.14 -15.10 8.33
C LYS A 308 33.41 -16.56 7.96
N VAL A 309 34.28 -16.74 6.98
CA VAL A 309 34.95 -18.03 6.75
C VAL A 309 35.78 -18.30 8.00
N VAL A 310 35.30 -19.24 8.80
CA VAL A 310 36.10 -19.82 9.88
C VAL A 310 37.11 -20.74 9.22
N GLU A 311 38.35 -20.28 9.06
CA GLU A 311 39.47 -21.18 8.79
C GLU A 311 39.69 -22.00 10.06
N GLU A 312 39.38 -23.30 10.00
CA GLU A 312 39.92 -24.31 10.92
C GLU A 312 41.41 -24.51 10.58
N GLU A 313 42.28 -24.03 11.41
CA GLU A 313 43.69 -24.46 11.43
C GLU A 313 43.80 -25.82 12.15
N ASP A 314 44.46 -26.81 11.49
CA ASP A 314 44.89 -28.09 12.01
C ASP A 314 45.92 -28.00 13.17
#